data_d8de4960b7b6a4e2ba719c8c061f7cb6
#
_entry.id   d8de4960b7b6a4e2ba719c8c061f7cb6
#
_cell.length_a   1.000
_cell.length_b   1.000
_cell.length_c   1.000
_cell.angle_alpha   90.00
_cell.angle_beta   90.00
_cell.angle_gamma   90.00
#
_symmetry.space_group_name_H-M   'P 1'
#
loop_
_entity.id
_entity.type
_entity.pdbx_description
1 polymer ?
#
loop_
_entity_poly.entity_id
_entity_poly.type
_entity_poly.pdbx_seq_one_letter_code
_entity_poly.pdbx_strand_id
1 'polypeptide(L)'
;LSKEGTLVYQGGFESGKPHGSGTEFRKDGQKFYQGNWQAGLKHGNGKTFGPKGNLMYEGGFQQGKPHGQGQEYRGEKVLFYQGEWKNGKKDGSGKLYFPDGKLAYEGQFVSNQREGNGKEFRKSGTVYYEGSWQKGKKNGPGTLFNSDGQKAFSGVFVKGKRDGQGKEYRKDGSLYYAGEWREEIKHGQGAIYNKKEQLVYTGQFR
;
A
#
# COMPACT_ATOMS: atom_id res chain seq x y z
N LEU A 1 -11.77 -8.68 36.07
CA LEU A 1 -12.97 -7.84 36.01
C LEU A 1 -12.59 -6.37 36.20
N SER A 2 -13.41 -5.45 35.66
CA SER A 2 -13.32 -4.03 36.01
C SER A 2 -13.77 -3.79 37.45
N LYS A 3 -13.61 -2.56 38.00
CA LYS A 3 -14.17 -2.17 39.31
C LYS A 3 -15.71 -2.32 39.37
N GLU A 4 -16.37 -2.33 38.21
CA GLU A 4 -17.82 -2.49 38.04
C GLU A 4 -18.25 -3.95 37.78
N GLY A 5 -17.30 -4.93 37.92
CA GLY A 5 -17.58 -6.37 37.71
C GLY A 5 -17.61 -6.82 36.23
N THR A 6 -17.37 -5.92 35.27
CA THR A 6 -17.35 -6.28 33.85
C THR A 6 -16.10 -7.10 33.50
N LEU A 7 -16.24 -8.17 32.73
CA LEU A 7 -15.11 -8.95 32.21
C LEU A 7 -14.27 -8.12 31.26
N VAL A 8 -13.02 -7.85 31.61
CA VAL A 8 -12.07 -7.07 30.79
C VAL A 8 -10.98 -7.93 30.18
N TYR A 9 -10.67 -9.08 30.81
CA TYR A 9 -9.67 -10.02 30.30
C TYR A 9 -9.97 -11.44 30.76
N GLN A 10 -9.74 -12.39 29.90
CA GLN A 10 -9.82 -13.83 30.17
C GLN A 10 -8.60 -14.52 29.55
N GLY A 11 -7.76 -15.18 30.34
CA GLY A 11 -6.56 -15.85 29.86
C GLY A 11 -5.53 -16.08 30.96
N GLY A 12 -4.31 -16.39 30.53
CA GLY A 12 -3.17 -16.62 31.42
C GLY A 12 -2.65 -15.36 32.08
N PHE A 13 -2.11 -15.52 33.28
CA PHE A 13 -1.43 -14.47 34.04
C PHE A 13 -0.08 -14.97 34.52
N GLU A 14 0.90 -14.07 34.52
CA GLU A 14 2.19 -14.26 35.17
C GLU A 14 2.56 -12.98 35.93
N SER A 15 2.92 -13.11 37.21
CA SER A 15 3.24 -11.98 38.06
C SER A 15 2.18 -10.85 38.06
N GLY A 16 0.88 -11.25 38.07
CA GLY A 16 -0.26 -10.33 38.05
C GLY A 16 -0.53 -9.61 36.73
N LYS A 17 0.18 -9.96 35.67
CA LYS A 17 0.00 -9.37 34.32
C LYS A 17 -0.48 -10.42 33.33
N PRO A 18 -1.31 -10.06 32.32
CA PRO A 18 -1.65 -10.93 31.21
C PRO A 18 -0.40 -11.57 30.59
N HIS A 19 -0.42 -12.91 30.44
CA HIS A 19 0.65 -13.70 29.87
C HIS A 19 0.11 -14.93 29.15
N GLY A 20 0.80 -15.42 28.09
CA GLY A 20 0.33 -16.55 27.29
C GLY A 20 -0.88 -16.18 26.44
N SER A 21 -1.80 -17.10 26.25
CA SER A 21 -3.01 -16.84 25.45
C SER A 21 -4.10 -16.16 26.25
N GLY A 22 -4.77 -15.17 25.65
CA GLY A 22 -5.87 -14.46 26.33
C GLY A 22 -6.72 -13.60 25.41
N THR A 23 -7.86 -13.21 25.94
CA THR A 23 -8.85 -12.33 25.26
C THR A 23 -9.11 -11.10 26.11
N GLU A 24 -8.96 -9.94 25.52
CA GLU A 24 -9.31 -8.64 26.09
C GLU A 24 -10.70 -8.23 25.56
N PHE A 25 -11.52 -7.69 26.45
CA PHE A 25 -12.88 -7.25 26.13
C PHE A 25 -13.04 -5.74 26.34
N ARG A 26 -13.93 -5.13 25.58
CA ARG A 26 -14.42 -3.77 25.81
C ARG A 26 -15.39 -3.71 26.96
N LYS A 27 -15.73 -2.51 27.42
CA LYS A 27 -16.73 -2.31 28.48
C LYS A 27 -18.13 -2.86 28.13
N ASP A 28 -18.46 -2.91 26.85
CA ASP A 28 -19.72 -3.48 26.34
C ASP A 28 -19.71 -5.02 26.22
N GLY A 29 -18.64 -5.67 26.68
CA GLY A 29 -18.47 -7.12 26.64
C GLY A 29 -17.99 -7.67 25.28
N GLN A 30 -17.83 -6.84 24.26
CA GLN A 30 -17.32 -7.30 22.96
C GLN A 30 -15.81 -7.52 23.00
N LYS A 31 -15.35 -8.51 22.24
CA LYS A 31 -13.91 -8.75 22.09
C LYS A 31 -13.22 -7.53 21.48
N PHE A 32 -12.06 -7.15 22.05
CA PHE A 32 -11.18 -6.14 21.50
C PHE A 32 -9.90 -6.75 20.93
N TYR A 33 -9.32 -7.73 21.64
CA TYR A 33 -8.15 -8.47 21.21
C TYR A 33 -8.26 -9.93 21.63
N GLN A 34 -7.76 -10.83 20.80
CA GLN A 34 -7.60 -12.25 21.10
C GLN A 34 -6.26 -12.70 20.55
N GLY A 35 -5.38 -13.22 21.41
CA GLY A 35 -4.06 -13.65 20.98
C GLY A 35 -3.09 -13.83 22.13
N ASN A 36 -1.82 -13.76 21.85
CA ASN A 36 -0.75 -13.96 22.83
C ASN A 36 -0.39 -12.66 23.54
N TRP A 37 0.05 -12.82 24.79
CA TRP A 37 0.42 -11.76 25.70
C TRP A 37 1.76 -12.06 26.33
N GLN A 38 2.54 -11.03 26.58
CA GLN A 38 3.79 -11.09 27.32
C GLN A 38 3.90 -9.88 28.23
N ALA A 39 4.03 -10.14 29.53
CA ALA A 39 4.18 -9.11 30.58
C ALA A 39 3.13 -7.97 30.50
N GLY A 40 1.87 -8.32 30.21
CA GLY A 40 0.75 -7.38 30.09
C GLY A 40 0.59 -6.69 28.73
N LEU A 41 1.44 -7.00 27.75
CA LEU A 41 1.39 -6.41 26.41
C LEU A 41 1.04 -7.49 25.37
N LYS A 42 0.28 -7.10 24.33
CA LYS A 42 0.03 -7.93 23.14
C LYS A 42 1.36 -8.32 22.52
N HIS A 43 1.56 -9.61 22.28
CA HIS A 43 2.80 -10.17 21.75
C HIS A 43 2.50 -11.39 20.89
N GLY A 44 3.45 -11.79 19.97
CA GLY A 44 3.22 -12.94 19.12
C GLY A 44 2.02 -12.76 18.20
N ASN A 45 1.27 -13.83 17.91
CA ASN A 45 0.12 -13.77 17.02
C ASN A 45 -1.16 -13.34 17.74
N GLY A 46 -1.98 -12.53 17.06
CA GLY A 46 -3.25 -12.08 17.60
C GLY A 46 -4.18 -11.44 16.59
N LYS A 47 -5.39 -11.17 17.05
CA LYS A 47 -6.48 -10.55 16.28
C LYS A 47 -7.05 -9.37 17.05
N THR A 48 -7.31 -8.27 16.35
CA THR A 48 -8.08 -7.15 16.92
C THR A 48 -9.44 -7.04 16.26
N PHE A 49 -10.41 -6.59 17.04
CA PHE A 49 -11.79 -6.47 16.60
C PHE A 49 -12.31 -5.04 16.79
N GLY A 50 -13.14 -4.60 15.87
CA GLY A 50 -13.81 -3.31 15.92
C GLY A 50 -14.98 -3.29 16.92
N PRO A 51 -15.62 -2.11 17.13
CA PRO A 51 -16.75 -1.96 18.06
C PRO A 51 -17.97 -2.81 17.70
N LYS A 52 -18.11 -3.25 16.46
CA LYS A 52 -19.18 -4.15 15.97
C LYS A 52 -18.76 -5.63 15.95
N GLY A 53 -17.62 -5.98 16.59
CA GLY A 53 -17.09 -7.34 16.59
C GLY A 53 -16.44 -7.78 15.27
N ASN A 54 -16.37 -6.91 14.28
CA ASN A 54 -15.72 -7.19 13.00
C ASN A 54 -14.18 -7.27 13.15
N LEU A 55 -13.57 -8.24 12.46
CA LEU A 55 -12.11 -8.38 12.43
C LEU A 55 -11.48 -7.15 11.76
N MET A 56 -10.49 -6.52 12.43
CA MET A 56 -9.77 -5.37 11.91
C MET A 56 -8.31 -5.67 11.56
N TYR A 57 -7.67 -6.54 12.34
CA TYR A 57 -6.28 -6.94 12.10
C TYR A 57 -6.06 -8.37 12.57
N GLU A 58 -5.25 -9.12 11.83
CA GLU A 58 -4.76 -10.43 12.20
C GLU A 58 -3.28 -10.54 11.83
N GLY A 59 -2.42 -10.90 12.77
CA GLY A 59 -0.99 -11.01 12.52
C GLY A 59 -0.13 -10.89 13.76
N GLY A 60 1.13 -10.57 13.53
CA GLY A 60 2.12 -10.43 14.58
C GLY A 60 1.95 -9.15 15.42
N PHE A 61 2.31 -9.26 16.68
CA PHE A 61 2.37 -8.16 17.65
C PHE A 61 3.70 -8.18 18.39
N GLN A 62 4.22 -7.00 18.66
CA GLN A 62 5.38 -6.80 19.55
C GLN A 62 5.12 -5.56 20.40
N GLN A 63 5.28 -5.68 21.72
CA GLN A 63 5.08 -4.59 22.68
C GLN A 63 3.74 -3.85 22.48
N GLY A 64 2.65 -4.59 22.30
CA GLY A 64 1.29 -4.04 22.15
C GLY A 64 0.94 -3.52 20.74
N LYS A 65 1.88 -3.54 19.78
CA LYS A 65 1.69 -2.97 18.44
C LYS A 65 1.82 -4.03 17.36
N PRO A 66 1.07 -3.92 16.24
CA PRO A 66 1.30 -4.72 15.04
C PRO A 66 2.77 -4.72 14.62
N HIS A 67 3.33 -5.92 14.38
CA HIS A 67 4.73 -6.13 14.02
C HIS A 67 4.90 -7.44 13.24
N GLY A 68 5.83 -7.48 12.28
CA GLY A 68 6.02 -8.65 11.42
C GLY A 68 4.93 -8.75 10.35
N GLN A 69 4.55 -9.95 9.97
CA GLN A 69 3.49 -10.17 8.97
C GLN A 69 2.10 -9.97 9.57
N GLY A 70 1.21 -9.32 8.79
CA GLY A 70 -0.16 -9.12 9.23
C GLY A 70 -1.10 -8.66 8.13
N GLN A 71 -2.39 -8.77 8.43
CA GLN A 71 -3.51 -8.43 7.54
C GLN A 71 -4.43 -7.41 8.23
N GLU A 72 -4.72 -6.31 7.54
CA GLU A 72 -5.71 -5.31 7.96
C GLU A 72 -6.99 -5.50 7.16
N TYR A 73 -8.11 -5.44 7.86
CA TYR A 73 -9.45 -5.58 7.27
C TYR A 73 -10.26 -4.30 7.49
N ARG A 74 -11.23 -4.06 6.61
CA ARG A 74 -12.19 -2.94 6.70
C ARG A 74 -13.61 -3.45 6.50
N GLY A 75 -14.59 -2.73 7.06
CA GLY A 75 -16.00 -3.11 6.96
C GLY A 75 -16.25 -4.52 7.48
N GLU A 76 -17.01 -5.31 6.74
CA GLU A 76 -17.35 -6.70 7.08
C GLU A 76 -16.30 -7.69 6.57
N LYS A 77 -15.06 -7.57 7.09
CA LYS A 77 -13.95 -8.49 6.78
C LYS A 77 -13.41 -8.39 5.33
N VAL A 78 -13.45 -7.19 4.72
CA VAL A 78 -12.79 -6.93 3.44
C VAL A 78 -11.30 -6.72 3.69
N LEU A 79 -10.45 -7.56 3.09
CA LEU A 79 -8.99 -7.40 3.17
C LEU A 79 -8.59 -6.06 2.53
N PHE A 80 -7.89 -5.22 3.30
CA PHE A 80 -7.42 -3.92 2.84
C PHE A 80 -5.90 -3.89 2.64
N TYR A 81 -5.15 -4.53 3.54
CA TYR A 81 -3.70 -4.62 3.45
C TYR A 81 -3.20 -5.98 3.93
N GLN A 82 -2.20 -6.50 3.28
CA GLN A 82 -1.44 -7.68 3.69
C GLN A 82 0.04 -7.40 3.50
N GLY A 83 0.85 -7.60 4.52
CA GLY A 83 2.28 -7.39 4.41
C GLY A 83 2.96 -7.15 5.75
N GLU A 84 4.11 -6.50 5.68
CA GLU A 84 4.97 -6.25 6.82
C GLU A 84 4.52 -5.03 7.63
N TRP A 85 4.69 -5.15 8.94
CA TRP A 85 4.37 -4.14 9.93
C TRP A 85 5.56 -3.93 10.85
N LYS A 86 5.79 -2.68 11.21
CA LYS A 86 6.79 -2.30 12.21
C LYS A 86 6.22 -1.23 13.12
N ASN A 87 6.16 -1.54 14.44
CA ASN A 87 5.66 -0.62 15.46
C ASN A 87 4.27 -0.02 15.16
N GLY A 88 3.34 -0.84 14.62
CA GLY A 88 1.97 -0.43 14.30
C GLY A 88 1.79 0.28 12.96
N LYS A 89 2.83 0.35 12.14
CA LYS A 89 2.81 0.97 10.81
C LYS A 89 3.14 -0.07 9.73
N LYS A 90 2.54 0.07 8.54
CA LYS A 90 2.96 -0.65 7.33
C LYS A 90 4.39 -0.25 7.01
N ASP A 91 5.30 -1.22 6.97
CA ASP A 91 6.74 -0.97 6.81
C ASP A 91 7.40 -2.24 6.26
N GLY A 92 8.02 -2.18 5.10
CA GLY A 92 8.48 -3.32 4.32
C GLY A 92 7.59 -3.65 3.13
N SER A 93 7.57 -4.88 2.68
CA SER A 93 6.79 -5.34 1.52
C SER A 93 5.32 -5.53 1.87
N GLY A 94 4.42 -5.13 0.95
CA GLY A 94 3.00 -5.30 1.19
C GLY A 94 2.11 -5.08 -0.03
N LYS A 95 0.84 -5.46 0.15
CA LYS A 95 -0.22 -5.38 -0.85
C LYS A 95 -1.40 -4.60 -0.30
N LEU A 96 -1.94 -3.67 -1.10
CA LEU A 96 -3.22 -3.02 -0.85
C LEU A 96 -4.28 -3.58 -1.77
N TYR A 97 -5.49 -3.64 -1.28
CA TYR A 97 -6.64 -4.15 -2.04
C TYR A 97 -7.75 -3.11 -2.14
N PHE A 98 -8.45 -3.12 -3.26
CA PHE A 98 -9.71 -2.40 -3.42
C PHE A 98 -10.81 -3.02 -2.56
N PRO A 99 -11.93 -2.29 -2.32
CA PRO A 99 -13.08 -2.84 -1.56
C PRO A 99 -13.71 -4.09 -2.18
N ASP A 100 -13.53 -4.33 -3.48
CA ASP A 100 -13.97 -5.54 -4.19
C ASP A 100 -12.98 -6.72 -4.08
N GLY A 101 -11.92 -6.58 -3.27
CA GLY A 101 -10.89 -7.59 -3.02
C GLY A 101 -9.80 -7.69 -4.08
N LYS A 102 -9.87 -6.91 -5.15
CA LYS A 102 -8.83 -6.91 -6.19
C LYS A 102 -7.60 -6.16 -5.74
N LEU A 103 -6.43 -6.58 -6.23
CA LEU A 103 -5.16 -5.94 -5.93
C LEU A 103 -5.14 -4.50 -6.45
N ALA A 104 -4.79 -3.55 -5.58
CA ALA A 104 -4.68 -2.13 -5.90
C ALA A 104 -3.23 -1.64 -5.97
N TYR A 105 -2.36 -2.22 -5.13
CA TYR A 105 -0.94 -1.88 -5.09
C TYR A 105 -0.14 -3.06 -4.52
N GLU A 106 1.04 -3.26 -5.04
CA GLU A 106 2.05 -4.18 -4.52
C GLU A 106 3.42 -3.51 -4.55
N GLY A 107 4.12 -3.47 -3.43
CA GLY A 107 5.43 -2.82 -3.34
C GLY A 107 5.87 -2.54 -1.92
N GLN A 108 6.81 -1.62 -1.80
CA GLN A 108 7.43 -1.25 -0.53
C GLN A 108 6.64 -0.16 0.19
N PHE A 109 6.70 -0.21 1.52
CA PHE A 109 6.13 0.78 2.43
C PHE A 109 7.17 1.23 3.45
N VAL A 110 7.12 2.49 3.82
CA VAL A 110 7.82 3.07 4.97
C VAL A 110 6.82 3.93 5.74
N SER A 111 6.61 3.61 7.01
CA SER A 111 5.72 4.36 7.91
C SER A 111 4.33 4.65 7.31
N ASN A 112 3.64 3.64 6.78
CA ASN A 112 2.33 3.67 6.12
C ASN A 112 2.30 4.30 4.72
N GLN A 113 3.41 4.78 4.18
CA GLN A 113 3.49 5.40 2.86
C GLN A 113 4.15 4.46 1.85
N ARG A 114 3.67 4.47 0.59
CA ARG A 114 4.34 3.79 -0.51
C ARG A 114 5.73 4.40 -0.70
N GLU A 115 6.75 3.54 -0.78
CA GLU A 115 8.16 3.93 -0.90
C GLU A 115 8.89 2.94 -1.81
N GLY A 116 10.06 3.31 -2.38
CA GLY A 116 10.82 2.40 -3.22
C GLY A 116 10.08 1.98 -4.49
N ASN A 117 10.21 0.74 -4.91
CA ASN A 117 9.55 0.23 -6.11
C ASN A 117 8.19 -0.37 -5.81
N GLY A 118 7.24 -0.19 -6.74
CA GLY A 118 5.91 -0.78 -6.60
C GLY A 118 5.08 -0.69 -7.87
N LYS A 119 4.03 -1.51 -7.90
CA LYS A 119 3.03 -1.58 -8.96
C LYS A 119 1.67 -1.12 -8.45
N GLU A 120 1.06 -0.22 -9.17
CA GLU A 120 -0.32 0.21 -8.96
C GLU A 120 -1.22 -0.42 -10.02
N PHE A 121 -2.38 -0.90 -9.62
CA PHE A 121 -3.33 -1.60 -10.49
C PHE A 121 -4.63 -0.82 -10.64
N ARG A 122 -5.30 -0.99 -11.78
CA ARG A 122 -6.69 -0.57 -11.99
C ARG A 122 -7.65 -1.58 -11.35
N LYS A 123 -8.88 -1.17 -11.15
CA LYS A 123 -9.97 -2.10 -10.72
C LYS A 123 -10.21 -3.24 -11.72
N SER A 124 -9.83 -3.08 -12.98
CA SER A 124 -9.82 -4.16 -13.98
C SER A 124 -8.81 -5.27 -13.68
N GLY A 125 -7.81 -5.00 -12.81
CA GLY A 125 -6.69 -5.89 -12.54
C GLY A 125 -5.47 -5.63 -13.42
N THR A 126 -5.56 -4.76 -14.43
CA THR A 126 -4.41 -4.39 -15.27
C THR A 126 -3.48 -3.43 -14.52
N VAL A 127 -2.17 -3.55 -14.75
CA VAL A 127 -1.19 -2.60 -14.22
C VAL A 127 -1.48 -1.21 -14.77
N TYR A 128 -1.48 -0.22 -13.90
CA TYR A 128 -1.57 1.19 -14.25
C TYR A 128 -0.20 1.86 -14.25
N TYR A 129 0.59 1.58 -13.22
CA TYR A 129 1.92 2.15 -13.05
C TYR A 129 2.86 1.12 -12.44
N GLU A 130 4.09 1.10 -12.92
CA GLU A 130 5.20 0.35 -12.34
C GLU A 130 6.42 1.26 -12.28
N GLY A 131 6.99 1.42 -11.09
CA GLY A 131 8.15 2.30 -10.91
C GLY A 131 8.37 2.72 -9.48
N SER A 132 9.12 3.82 -9.34
CA SER A 132 9.56 4.33 -8.05
C SER A 132 8.52 5.21 -7.36
N TRP A 133 8.48 5.11 -6.04
CA TRP A 133 7.58 5.82 -5.14
C TRP A 133 8.38 6.51 -4.04
N GLN A 134 7.93 7.68 -3.64
CA GLN A 134 8.46 8.41 -2.50
C GLN A 134 7.33 9.12 -1.77
N LYS A 135 7.21 8.89 -0.46
CA LYS A 135 6.18 9.51 0.40
C LYS A 135 4.76 9.39 -0.18
N GLY A 136 4.43 8.19 -0.72
CA GLY A 136 3.13 7.88 -1.30
C GLY A 136 2.87 8.41 -2.71
N LYS A 137 3.83 9.10 -3.34
CA LYS A 137 3.73 9.67 -4.70
C LYS A 137 4.70 8.98 -5.65
N LYS A 138 4.33 8.86 -6.94
CA LYS A 138 5.24 8.45 -8.00
C LYS A 138 6.42 9.43 -8.04
N ASN A 139 7.65 8.93 -7.93
CA ASN A 139 8.85 9.79 -7.89
C ASN A 139 10.08 9.01 -8.32
N GLY A 140 10.78 9.45 -9.35
CA GLY A 140 11.85 8.72 -10.02
C GLY A 140 11.38 8.01 -11.28
N PRO A 141 12.12 7.02 -11.80
CA PRO A 141 11.79 6.31 -13.02
C PRO A 141 10.53 5.46 -12.87
N GLY A 142 9.71 5.42 -13.94
CA GLY A 142 8.50 4.61 -13.96
C GLY A 142 7.83 4.54 -15.31
N THR A 143 6.87 3.61 -15.41
CA THR A 143 6.10 3.34 -16.63
C THR A 143 4.61 3.40 -16.31
N LEU A 144 3.86 4.17 -17.09
CA LEU A 144 2.40 4.12 -17.14
C LEU A 144 1.97 3.17 -18.26
N PHE A 145 0.90 2.45 -17.97
CA PHE A 145 0.26 1.56 -18.94
C PHE A 145 -1.17 2.02 -19.24
N ASN A 146 -1.64 1.79 -20.46
CA ASN A 146 -3.03 2.01 -20.84
C ASN A 146 -3.95 0.89 -20.31
N SER A 147 -5.26 0.95 -20.61
CA SER A 147 -6.24 -0.07 -20.19
C SER A 147 -5.96 -1.46 -20.75
N ASP A 148 -5.32 -1.51 -21.92
CA ASP A 148 -5.04 -2.74 -22.67
C ASP A 148 -3.69 -3.38 -22.19
N GLY A 149 -3.02 -2.74 -21.20
CA GLY A 149 -1.75 -3.21 -20.62
C GLY A 149 -0.52 -2.83 -21.44
N GLN A 150 -0.66 -2.01 -22.48
CA GLN A 150 0.46 -1.51 -23.26
C GLN A 150 1.06 -0.25 -22.62
N LYS A 151 2.34 0.00 -22.86
CA LYS A 151 3.01 1.21 -22.37
C LYS A 151 2.34 2.46 -22.94
N ALA A 152 2.02 3.41 -22.08
CA ALA A 152 1.54 4.73 -22.47
C ALA A 152 2.62 5.80 -22.26
N PHE A 153 3.45 5.64 -21.23
CA PHE A 153 4.57 6.53 -20.92
C PHE A 153 5.66 5.76 -20.19
N SER A 154 6.92 6.09 -20.44
CA SER A 154 8.06 5.61 -19.68
C SER A 154 9.04 6.76 -19.49
N GLY A 155 9.36 7.11 -18.24
CA GLY A 155 10.23 8.26 -17.96
C GLY A 155 10.29 8.60 -16.47
N VAL A 156 10.66 9.84 -16.20
CA VAL A 156 10.84 10.35 -14.85
C VAL A 156 9.56 10.99 -14.33
N PHE A 157 9.29 10.75 -13.04
CA PHE A 157 8.21 11.37 -12.28
C PHE A 157 8.78 12.17 -11.12
N VAL A 158 8.20 13.34 -10.87
CA VAL A 158 8.48 14.17 -9.70
C VAL A 158 7.17 14.51 -9.01
N LYS A 159 7.02 14.10 -7.74
CA LYS A 159 5.80 14.35 -6.92
C LYS A 159 4.49 13.90 -7.58
N GLY A 160 4.53 12.86 -8.40
CA GLY A 160 3.37 12.26 -9.07
C GLY A 160 3.14 12.73 -10.51
N LYS A 161 3.88 13.72 -11.01
CA LYS A 161 3.79 14.28 -12.35
C LYS A 161 4.94 13.79 -13.24
N ARG A 162 4.71 13.68 -14.55
CA ARG A 162 5.78 13.47 -15.54
C ARG A 162 6.66 14.71 -15.57
N ASP A 163 7.93 14.56 -15.23
CA ASP A 163 8.88 15.67 -15.10
C ASP A 163 10.30 15.14 -15.30
N GLY A 164 11.04 15.63 -16.29
CA GLY A 164 12.32 15.12 -16.76
C GLY A 164 12.21 14.38 -18.08
N GLN A 165 13.15 13.52 -18.39
CA GLN A 165 13.16 12.75 -19.64
C GLN A 165 12.07 11.68 -19.67
N GLY A 166 11.38 11.54 -20.84
CA GLY A 166 10.35 10.54 -20.99
C GLY A 166 9.94 10.25 -22.43
N LYS A 167 9.34 9.07 -22.61
CA LYS A 167 8.80 8.59 -23.87
C LYS A 167 7.30 8.37 -23.75
N GLU A 168 6.53 8.91 -24.65
CA GLU A 168 5.09 8.69 -24.77
C GLU A 168 4.80 7.77 -25.95
N TYR A 169 3.87 6.85 -25.75
CA TYR A 169 3.50 5.86 -26.75
C TYR A 169 2.04 6.03 -27.13
N ARG A 170 1.71 5.70 -28.39
CA ARG A 170 0.34 5.61 -28.89
C ARG A 170 -0.35 4.37 -28.33
N LYS A 171 -1.65 4.30 -28.56
CA LYS A 171 -2.47 3.17 -28.14
C LYS A 171 -2.08 1.85 -28.86
N ASP A 172 -1.49 1.93 -30.03
CA ASP A 172 -0.95 0.77 -30.77
C ASP A 172 0.45 0.34 -30.29
N GLY A 173 1.02 1.04 -29.29
CA GLY A 173 2.35 0.79 -28.73
C GLY A 173 3.48 1.50 -29.45
N SER A 174 3.24 2.14 -30.62
CA SER A 174 4.26 2.88 -31.36
C SER A 174 4.72 4.13 -30.59
N LEU A 175 6.01 4.46 -30.67
CA LEU A 175 6.57 5.67 -30.05
C LEU A 175 5.94 6.91 -30.69
N TYR A 176 5.45 7.82 -29.87
CA TYR A 176 4.92 9.11 -30.32
C TYR A 176 5.87 10.25 -30.03
N TYR A 177 6.38 10.36 -28.80
CA TYR A 177 7.24 11.43 -28.36
C TYR A 177 8.38 10.90 -27.51
N ALA A 178 9.56 11.47 -27.66
CA ALA A 178 10.71 11.26 -26.78
C ALA A 178 11.36 12.62 -26.50
N GLY A 179 11.49 13.00 -25.24
CA GLY A 179 12.05 14.29 -24.88
C GLY A 179 11.77 14.69 -23.43
N GLU A 180 11.94 15.98 -23.18
CA GLU A 180 11.75 16.55 -21.86
C GLU A 180 10.28 16.77 -21.52
N TRP A 181 9.96 16.64 -20.25
CA TRP A 181 8.66 16.87 -19.66
C TRP A 181 8.82 17.80 -18.46
N ARG A 182 7.87 18.69 -18.27
CA ARG A 182 7.79 19.55 -17.10
C ARG A 182 6.35 19.62 -16.65
N GLU A 183 6.07 19.13 -15.41
CA GLU A 183 4.73 19.16 -14.80
C GLU A 183 3.61 18.65 -15.72
N GLU A 184 3.77 17.45 -16.33
CA GLU A 184 2.86 16.80 -17.26
C GLU A 184 2.89 17.32 -18.70
N ILE A 185 3.61 18.41 -19.01
CA ILE A 185 3.66 19.06 -20.32
C ILE A 185 4.96 18.72 -21.03
N LYS A 186 4.93 18.46 -22.34
CA LYS A 186 6.12 18.36 -23.18
C LYS A 186 6.85 19.69 -23.13
N HIS A 187 8.14 19.68 -22.84
CA HIS A 187 8.94 20.87 -22.63
C HIS A 187 10.36 20.65 -23.14
N GLY A 188 11.12 21.74 -23.33
CA GLY A 188 12.53 21.63 -23.71
C GLY A 188 12.76 20.90 -25.04
N GLN A 189 13.86 20.18 -25.16
CA GLN A 189 14.18 19.42 -26.34
C GLN A 189 13.39 18.12 -26.45
N GLY A 190 12.86 17.85 -27.65
CA GLY A 190 12.11 16.62 -27.89
C GLY A 190 11.94 16.29 -29.37
N ALA A 191 11.45 15.08 -29.62
CA ALA A 191 11.22 14.57 -30.95
C ALA A 191 9.84 13.90 -31.04
N ILE A 192 9.12 14.12 -32.16
CA ILE A 192 7.87 13.47 -32.50
C ILE A 192 8.13 12.46 -33.61
N TYR A 193 7.45 11.32 -33.52
CA TYR A 193 7.51 10.21 -34.45
C TYR A 193 6.14 9.90 -35.04
N ASN A 194 6.07 9.46 -36.33
CA ASN A 194 4.86 8.96 -36.95
C ASN A 194 4.55 7.52 -36.49
N LYS A 195 3.46 6.92 -36.97
CA LYS A 195 3.07 5.52 -36.63
C LYS A 195 4.07 4.46 -37.10
N LYS A 196 4.94 4.79 -38.07
CA LYS A 196 6.03 3.92 -38.53
C LYS A 196 7.33 4.18 -37.74
N GLU A 197 7.26 4.93 -36.67
CA GLU A 197 8.39 5.35 -35.81
C GLU A 197 9.48 6.12 -36.58
N GLN A 198 9.12 6.79 -37.67
CA GLN A 198 10.00 7.69 -38.37
C GLN A 198 9.93 9.08 -37.73
N LEU A 199 11.05 9.75 -37.60
CA LEU A 199 11.16 11.09 -37.04
C LEU A 199 10.40 12.09 -37.93
N VAL A 200 9.49 12.85 -37.33
CA VAL A 200 8.68 13.90 -38.00
C VAL A 200 9.12 15.29 -37.59
N TYR A 201 9.48 15.44 -36.32
CA TYR A 201 9.88 16.73 -35.77
C TYR A 201 10.91 16.52 -34.66
N THR A 202 11.89 17.38 -34.63
CA THR A 202 12.78 17.55 -33.47
C THR A 202 13.00 19.03 -33.21
N GLY A 203 12.95 19.43 -31.95
CA GLY A 203 13.11 20.84 -31.57
C GLY A 203 12.60 21.15 -30.18
N GLN A 204 12.38 22.44 -29.94
CA GLN A 204 11.94 22.99 -28.65
C GLN A 204 10.42 22.90 -28.50
N PHE A 205 9.99 22.45 -27.31
CA PHE A 205 8.59 22.45 -26.81
C PHE A 205 8.47 23.47 -25.68
N ARG A 206 7.39 24.21 -25.67
CA ARG A 206 7.12 25.25 -24.68
C ARG A 206 5.73 25.09 -24.07
#